data_51dcd66bb019bb08e8aec7c53b5b5449
#
_entry.id   51dcd66bb019bb08e8aec7c53b5b5449
#
_cell.length_a   1.000
_cell.length_b   1.000
_cell.length_c   1.000
_cell.angle_alpha   90.00
_cell.angle_beta   90.00
_cell.angle_gamma   90.00
#
_symmetry.space_group_name_H-M   'P 1'
#
loop_
_entity.id
_entity.type
_entity.pdbx_description
1 polymer ?
#
loop_
_entity_poly.entity_id
_entity_poly.type
_entity_poly.pdbx_seq_one_letter_code
_entity_poly.pdbx_strand_id
1 'polypeptide(L)' 'AILTVEEHSPYGGLGAMVAQLTAAEHPTKVVNLTLPDAPVVTGNSADIFHHYGLDAEGIVKAAKELL' A
#
# COMPACT_ATOMS: atom_id res chain seq x y z
N ALA A 1 0.05 10.65 -9.86
CA ALA A 1 -0.35 9.54 -9.01
C ALA A 1 0.78 9.17 -8.05
N ILE A 2 0.43 8.71 -6.87
CA ILE A 2 1.38 8.32 -5.84
C ILE A 2 1.06 6.89 -5.40
N LEU A 3 2.10 6.06 -5.29
CA LEU A 3 1.99 4.71 -4.76
C LEU A 3 2.83 4.64 -3.49
N THR A 4 2.22 4.25 -2.37
CA THR A 4 2.94 4.02 -1.13
C THR A 4 2.93 2.53 -0.79
N VAL A 5 4.01 2.07 -0.14
CA VAL A 5 4.17 0.67 0.26
C VAL A 5 4.63 0.65 1.71
N GLU A 6 3.89 -0.04 2.57
CA GLU A 6 4.25 -0.11 3.99
C GLU A 6 3.77 -1.40 4.65
N GLU A 7 4.57 -1.90 5.58
CA GLU A 7 4.22 -3.08 6.38
C GLU A 7 3.34 -2.66 7.56
N HIS A 8 2.20 -2.09 7.26
CA HIS A 8 1.31 -1.53 8.27
C HIS A 8 -0.14 -1.67 7.81
N SER A 9 -1.07 -1.53 8.73
CA SER A 9 -2.48 -1.44 8.35
C SER A 9 -2.74 -0.16 7.55
N PRO A 10 -3.86 -0.05 6.84
CA PRO A 10 -4.17 1.16 6.08
C PRO A 10 -4.48 2.39 6.94
N TYR A 11 -4.55 2.23 8.25
CA TYR A 11 -4.93 3.32 9.16
C TYR A 11 -3.71 3.90 9.86
N GLY A 12 -3.55 5.23 9.79
CA GLY A 12 -2.53 5.95 10.54
C GLY A 12 -1.10 5.80 10.04
N GLY A 13 -0.88 5.15 8.91
CA GLY A 13 0.45 4.97 8.34
C GLY A 13 0.82 6.04 7.33
N LEU A 14 1.93 5.82 6.63
CA LEU A 14 2.44 6.75 5.63
C LEU A 14 1.42 7.02 4.53
N GLY A 15 0.81 5.96 3.98
CA GLY A 15 -0.16 6.11 2.89
C GLY A 15 -1.36 6.95 3.29
N ALA A 16 -1.88 6.75 4.52
CA ALA A 16 -3.00 7.54 5.02
C ALA A 16 -2.62 9.01 5.16
N MET A 17 -1.41 9.31 5.66
CA MET A 17 -0.94 10.68 5.79
C MET A 17 -0.73 11.35 4.44
N VAL A 18 -0.16 10.63 3.47
CA VAL A 18 0.02 11.14 2.10
C VAL A 18 -1.33 11.43 1.46
N ALA A 19 -2.29 10.52 1.60
CA ALA A 19 -3.63 10.71 1.03
C ALA A 19 -4.32 11.93 1.63
N GLN A 20 -4.22 12.12 2.94
CA GLN A 20 -4.81 13.26 3.63
C GLN A 20 -4.17 14.57 3.19
N LEU A 21 -2.86 14.61 3.09
CA LEU A 21 -2.12 15.80 2.66
C LEU A 21 -2.46 16.18 1.22
N THR A 22 -2.45 15.22 0.30
CA THR A 22 -2.75 15.49 -1.11
C THR A 22 -4.20 15.93 -1.30
N ALA A 23 -5.13 15.35 -0.56
CA ALA A 23 -6.53 15.76 -0.65
C ALA A 23 -6.72 17.21 -0.21
N ALA A 24 -5.95 17.67 0.79
CA ALA A 24 -6.06 19.03 1.32
C ALA A 24 -5.34 20.05 0.45
N GLU A 25 -4.15 19.73 -0.06
CA GLU A 25 -3.28 20.69 -0.73
C GLU A 25 -3.27 20.58 -2.24
N HIS A 26 -3.27 19.34 -2.77
CA HIS A 26 -3.17 19.13 -4.21
C HIS A 26 -3.76 17.75 -4.54
N PRO A 27 -5.07 17.68 -4.81
CA PRO A 27 -5.74 16.39 -5.05
C PRO A 27 -5.02 15.54 -6.09
N THR A 28 -4.63 14.33 -5.69
CA THR A 28 -3.85 13.42 -6.50
C THR A 28 -4.33 12.00 -6.18
N LYS A 29 -4.37 11.13 -7.19
CA LYS A 29 -4.68 9.72 -6.96
C LYS A 29 -3.56 9.08 -6.14
N VAL A 30 -3.92 8.48 -5.01
CA VAL A 30 -2.99 7.79 -4.12
C VAL A 30 -3.45 6.35 -3.96
N VAL A 31 -2.54 5.41 -4.20
CA VAL A 31 -2.78 3.98 -3.96
C VAL A 31 -1.82 3.52 -2.86
N ASN A 32 -2.36 2.89 -1.84
CA ASN A 32 -1.60 2.44 -0.68
C ASN A 32 -1.55 0.91 -0.67
N LEU A 33 -0.35 0.34 -0.78
CA LEU A 33 -0.13 -1.09 -0.59
C LEU A 33 0.22 -1.31 0.87
N THR A 34 -0.67 -1.96 1.60
CA THR A 34 -0.54 -2.16 3.05
C THR A 34 -0.95 -3.57 3.42
N LEU A 35 -0.68 -3.96 4.66
CA LEU A 35 -1.30 -5.15 5.25
C LEU A 35 -2.74 -4.79 5.65
N PRO A 36 -3.68 -5.74 5.57
CA PRO A 36 -5.05 -5.46 5.98
C PRO A 36 -5.16 -5.25 7.48
N ASP A 37 -6.16 -4.49 7.90
CA ASP A 37 -6.46 -4.29 9.32
C ASP A 37 -7.33 -5.45 9.83
N ALA A 38 -6.77 -6.65 9.74
CA ALA A 38 -7.43 -7.90 10.10
C ALA A 38 -6.35 -8.95 10.34
N PRO A 39 -6.67 -10.11 10.92
CA PRO A 39 -5.70 -11.19 11.07
C PRO A 39 -5.10 -11.56 9.71
N VAL A 40 -3.76 -11.57 9.64
CA VAL A 40 -3.06 -11.89 8.40
C VAL A 40 -2.88 -13.40 8.26
N VAL A 41 -2.64 -13.85 7.02
CA VAL A 41 -2.31 -15.23 6.72
C VAL A 41 -1.00 -15.59 7.42
N THR A 42 -0.95 -16.75 8.08
CA THR A 42 0.28 -17.21 8.73
C THR A 42 1.26 -17.75 7.70
N GLY A 43 2.56 -17.55 7.94
CA GLY A 43 3.62 -17.98 7.04
C GLY A 43 4.88 -17.17 7.29
N ASN A 44 5.90 -17.36 6.48
CA ASN A 44 7.10 -16.54 6.57
C ASN A 44 6.83 -15.17 5.91
N SER A 45 7.73 -14.21 6.16
CA SER A 45 7.53 -12.83 5.69
C SER A 45 7.38 -12.73 4.17
N ALA A 46 8.17 -13.51 3.41
CA ALA A 46 8.11 -13.46 1.95
C ALA A 46 6.74 -13.94 1.43
N ASP A 47 6.20 -15.02 2.01
CA ASP A 47 4.90 -15.54 1.61
C ASP A 47 3.77 -14.57 1.96
N ILE A 48 3.84 -13.95 3.13
CA ILE A 48 2.85 -12.96 3.56
C ILE A 48 2.88 -11.75 2.63
N PHE A 49 4.05 -11.24 2.31
CA PHE A 49 4.17 -10.08 1.42
C PHE A 49 3.66 -10.39 0.02
N HIS A 50 3.97 -11.58 -0.51
CA HIS A 50 3.46 -12.00 -1.81
C HIS A 50 1.93 -12.10 -1.81
N HIS A 51 1.35 -12.67 -0.76
CA HIS A 51 -0.10 -12.82 -0.64
C HIS A 51 -0.83 -11.47 -0.70
N TYR A 52 -0.27 -10.44 -0.10
CA TYR A 52 -0.87 -9.10 -0.06
C TYR A 52 -0.31 -8.14 -1.10
N GLY A 53 0.53 -8.63 -2.01
CA GLY A 53 1.07 -7.80 -3.10
C GLY A 53 2.11 -6.79 -2.67
N LEU A 54 2.81 -7.05 -1.55
CA LEU A 54 3.83 -6.15 -1.01
C LEU A 54 5.25 -6.51 -1.46
N ASP A 55 5.39 -7.48 -2.34
CA ASP A 55 6.68 -7.83 -2.94
C ASP A 55 6.92 -7.04 -4.23
N ALA A 56 8.09 -7.23 -4.84
CA ALA A 56 8.44 -6.51 -6.05
C ALA A 56 7.42 -6.71 -7.18
N GLU A 57 6.93 -7.94 -7.34
CA GLU A 57 5.93 -8.27 -8.36
C GLU A 57 4.63 -7.50 -8.15
N GLY A 58 4.13 -7.48 -6.92
CA GLY A 58 2.90 -6.76 -6.57
C GLY A 58 3.04 -5.25 -6.72
N ILE A 59 4.19 -4.70 -6.35
CA ILE A 59 4.48 -3.27 -6.47
C ILE A 59 4.51 -2.87 -7.95
N VAL A 60 5.19 -3.64 -8.80
CA VAL A 60 5.23 -3.37 -10.24
C VAL A 60 3.84 -3.42 -10.85
N LYS A 61 3.04 -4.42 -10.48
CA LYS A 61 1.66 -4.55 -10.97
C LYS A 61 0.83 -3.32 -10.60
N ALA A 62 0.89 -2.89 -9.34
CA ALA A 62 0.15 -1.72 -8.88
C ALA A 62 0.61 -0.45 -9.59
N ALA A 63 1.91 -0.28 -9.79
CA ALA A 63 2.46 0.88 -10.49
C ALA A 63 1.99 0.92 -11.94
N LYS A 64 1.95 -0.22 -12.63
CA LYS A 64 1.47 -0.28 -14.01
C LYS A 64 -0.01 0.07 -14.12
N GLU A 65 -0.80 -0.31 -13.14
CA GLU A 65 -2.23 0.02 -13.12
C GLU A 65 -2.48 1.52 -12.92
N LEU A 66 -1.50 2.26 -12.40
CA LEU A 66 -1.59 3.71 -12.22
C LEU A 66 -1.22 4.49 -13.48
N LEU A 67 -0.56 3.86 -14.41
CA LEU A 67 -0.20 4.49 -15.67
C LEU A 67 -1.38 4.35 -16.66
#